data_49751aa6ac9e8fdf15ab2c690f30f917
#
_entry.id   49751aa6ac9e8fdf15ab2c690f30f917
#
_cell.length_a   1.000
_cell.length_b   1.000
_cell.length_c   1.000
_cell.angle_alpha   90.00
_cell.angle_beta   90.00
_cell.angle_gamma   90.00
#
_symmetry.space_group_name_H-M   'P 1'
#
loop_
_entity.id
_entity.type
_entity.pdbx_description
1 polymer ?
#
loop_
_entity_poly.entity_id
_entity_poly.type
_entity_poly.pdbx_seq_one_letter_code
_entity_poly.pdbx_strand_id
1 'polypeptide(L)'
;MLLEINNLEFSYLPDQKLFQDFNFSMEEGQVIALAGESGCGKSTLLSLIYGLHDWRKGEIIFNGKKLKGPKGNLVPGEAEMKLVAQQYDLMPYATVFDNVGKFISNINLKAKNEKVTELLEAVGMEGFARVLPKNLSGGQQQRVAIARALSVTPKLLLLDEPFSNLDTSRKFELRDKFFSLVKNLGLSVVISTHNLEEIMPWVDKVAILKNAEILQYDSPELIYQQPTNEYVAKLLGEVNVFEDSEKTRLNLDKNFYFPRQIKVADQGLEAEVQESRFAGSFFWNKVKLEDKVLIIHTLEQLEGKILLSFCG
;
A
#
# COMPACT_ATOMS: atom_id res chain seq x y z
N MET A 1 -2.85 17.83 12.12
CA MET A 1 -2.65 16.39 12.26
C MET A 1 -4.01 15.72 12.36
N LEU A 2 -4.31 14.70 11.54
CA LEU A 2 -5.57 13.94 11.60
C LEU A 2 -5.44 12.73 12.52
N LEU A 3 -4.34 11.97 12.37
CA LEU A 3 -4.05 10.77 13.15
C LEU A 3 -2.65 10.87 13.75
N GLU A 4 -2.53 10.56 15.03
CA GLU A 4 -1.26 10.52 15.76
C GLU A 4 -1.22 9.27 16.63
N ILE A 5 -0.12 8.57 16.58
CA ILE A 5 0.18 7.42 17.45
C ILE A 5 1.49 7.74 18.14
N ASN A 6 1.47 7.76 19.48
CA ASN A 6 2.59 8.16 20.30
C ASN A 6 2.98 7.03 21.26
N ASN A 7 4.20 6.53 21.15
CA ASN A 7 4.84 5.54 22.01
C ASN A 7 3.95 4.30 22.28
N LEU A 8 3.30 3.78 21.23
CA LEU A 8 2.34 2.70 21.33
C LEU A 8 3.04 1.38 21.65
N GLU A 9 2.58 0.72 22.73
CA GLU A 9 2.98 -0.64 23.07
C GLU A 9 1.78 -1.59 22.96
N PHE A 10 1.94 -2.63 22.13
CA PHE A 10 0.91 -3.65 21.95
C PHE A 10 1.50 -5.06 21.86
N SER A 11 0.74 -6.02 22.37
CA SER A 11 1.01 -7.46 22.20
C SER A 11 -0.28 -8.26 22.30
N TYR A 12 -0.41 -9.29 21.46
CA TYR A 12 -1.51 -10.25 21.58
C TYR A 12 -1.39 -11.13 22.82
N LEU A 13 -0.18 -11.57 23.13
CA LEU A 13 0.15 -12.36 24.30
C LEU A 13 1.12 -11.60 25.21
N PRO A 14 1.09 -11.84 26.54
CA PRO A 14 1.93 -11.12 27.50
C PRO A 14 3.41 -11.08 27.13
N ASP A 15 3.95 -12.17 26.60
CA ASP A 15 5.38 -12.35 26.34
C ASP A 15 5.79 -12.10 24.89
N GLN A 16 4.84 -11.80 23.99
CA GLN A 16 5.08 -11.54 22.58
C GLN A 16 4.78 -10.08 22.24
N LYS A 17 5.73 -9.19 22.52
CA LYS A 17 5.61 -7.78 22.15
C LYS A 17 5.63 -7.64 20.63
N LEU A 18 4.57 -7.04 20.07
CA LEU A 18 4.50 -6.72 18.65
C LEU A 18 4.95 -5.28 18.42
N PHE A 19 4.24 -4.29 18.93
CA PHE A 19 4.65 -2.88 18.85
C PHE A 19 5.33 -2.45 20.13
N GLN A 20 6.46 -1.71 20.02
CA GLN A 20 7.21 -1.12 21.13
C GLN A 20 7.62 0.29 20.72
N ASP A 21 7.26 1.28 21.54
CA ASP A 21 7.52 2.70 21.29
C ASP A 21 7.16 3.15 19.86
N PHE A 22 6.07 2.57 19.30
CA PHE A 22 5.69 2.82 17.91
C PHE A 22 5.07 4.21 17.78
N ASN A 23 5.58 4.96 16.80
CA ASN A 23 5.14 6.31 16.51
C ASN A 23 4.74 6.41 15.05
N PHE A 24 3.61 7.08 14.77
CA PHE A 24 3.12 7.30 13.41
C PHE A 24 2.24 8.55 13.38
N SER A 25 2.27 9.30 12.30
CA SER A 25 1.41 10.46 12.15
C SER A 25 0.96 10.67 10.71
N MET A 26 -0.21 11.31 10.54
CA MET A 26 -0.85 11.55 9.27
C MET A 26 -1.59 12.88 9.28
N GLU A 27 -1.43 13.68 8.22
CA GLU A 27 -2.22 14.88 8.00
C GLU A 27 -3.58 14.56 7.36
N GLU A 28 -4.52 15.50 7.44
CA GLU A 28 -5.82 15.38 6.77
C GLU A 28 -5.64 15.42 5.24
N GLY A 29 -6.43 14.61 4.53
CA GLY A 29 -6.41 14.50 3.08
C GLY A 29 -5.26 13.65 2.49
N GLN A 30 -4.36 13.12 3.32
CA GLN A 30 -3.27 12.27 2.84
C GLN A 30 -3.74 10.84 2.54
N VAL A 31 -3.11 10.24 1.54
CA VAL A 31 -3.16 8.81 1.24
C VAL A 31 -1.82 8.19 1.62
N ILE A 32 -1.80 7.30 2.61
CA ILE A 32 -0.58 6.67 3.11
C ILE A 32 -0.63 5.17 2.86
N ALA A 33 0.43 4.63 2.25
CA ALA A 33 0.65 3.20 2.14
C ALA A 33 1.41 2.65 3.35
N LEU A 34 0.91 1.57 3.95
CA LEU A 34 1.65 0.72 4.88
C LEU A 34 2.17 -0.48 4.09
N ALA A 35 3.47 -0.48 3.78
CA ALA A 35 4.10 -1.53 3.00
C ALA A 35 4.99 -2.43 3.87
N GLY A 36 5.13 -3.70 3.50
CA GLY A 36 5.97 -4.68 4.19
C GLY A 36 5.48 -6.10 3.97
N GLU A 37 6.31 -7.07 4.34
CA GLU A 37 5.99 -8.50 4.21
C GLU A 37 4.77 -8.92 5.03
N SER A 38 4.20 -10.07 4.71
CA SER A 38 3.11 -10.66 5.51
C SER A 38 3.57 -10.90 6.94
N GLY A 39 2.71 -10.54 7.91
CA GLY A 39 3.03 -10.69 9.34
C GLY A 39 3.84 -9.56 9.97
N CYS A 40 4.26 -8.51 9.24
CA CYS A 40 5.02 -7.39 9.81
C CYS A 40 4.20 -6.43 10.70
N GLY A 41 2.88 -6.64 10.85
CA GLY A 41 2.03 -5.86 11.76
C GLY A 41 1.03 -4.91 11.10
N LYS A 42 0.95 -4.79 9.76
CA LYS A 42 0.05 -3.85 9.05
C LYS A 42 -1.42 -3.96 9.46
N SER A 43 -2.01 -5.14 9.33
CA SER A 43 -3.42 -5.39 9.69
C SER A 43 -3.69 -5.16 11.18
N THR A 44 -2.72 -5.48 12.04
CA THR A 44 -2.80 -5.22 13.48
C THR A 44 -2.80 -3.72 13.75
N LEU A 45 -1.94 -2.95 13.06
CA LEU A 45 -1.91 -1.49 13.19
C LEU A 45 -3.25 -0.86 12.77
N LEU A 46 -3.81 -1.27 11.63
CA LEU A 46 -5.13 -0.80 11.18
C LEU A 46 -6.22 -1.15 12.21
N SER A 47 -6.17 -2.33 12.79
CA SER A 47 -7.10 -2.78 13.83
C SER A 47 -6.98 -1.99 15.13
N LEU A 48 -5.76 -1.63 15.53
CA LEU A 48 -5.49 -0.77 16.69
C LEU A 48 -6.02 0.66 16.46
N ILE A 49 -5.76 1.24 15.30
CA ILE A 49 -6.27 2.56 14.92
C ILE A 49 -7.81 2.56 14.95
N TYR A 50 -8.44 1.49 14.47
CA TYR A 50 -9.89 1.35 14.49
C TYR A 50 -10.47 1.06 15.88
N GLY A 51 -9.64 0.74 16.88
CA GLY A 51 -10.07 0.44 18.25
C GLY A 51 -10.59 -0.98 18.45
N LEU A 52 -10.14 -1.96 17.66
CA LEU A 52 -10.48 -3.38 17.83
C LEU A 52 -9.68 -4.07 18.92
N HIS A 53 -8.60 -3.46 19.38
CA HIS A 53 -7.72 -4.00 20.43
C HIS A 53 -7.41 -2.92 21.47
N ASP A 54 -7.21 -3.35 22.72
CA ASP A 54 -6.62 -2.50 23.75
C ASP A 54 -5.09 -2.56 23.64
N TRP A 55 -4.42 -1.46 23.91
CA TRP A 55 -2.96 -1.36 23.99
C TRP A 55 -2.48 -1.15 25.43
N ARG A 56 -1.21 -1.44 25.67
CA ARG A 56 -0.63 -1.41 27.02
C ARG A 56 -0.18 -0.02 27.45
N LYS A 57 0.50 0.68 26.54
CA LYS A 57 1.02 2.05 26.74
C LYS A 57 0.87 2.86 25.48
N GLY A 58 1.09 4.16 25.63
CA GLY A 58 0.97 5.12 24.55
C GLY A 58 -0.46 5.58 24.30
N GLU A 59 -0.65 6.26 23.22
CA GLU A 59 -1.95 6.80 22.82
C GLU A 59 -2.13 6.84 21.30
N ILE A 60 -3.38 6.74 20.89
CA ILE A 60 -3.82 6.99 19.53
C ILE A 60 -4.80 8.15 19.56
N ILE A 61 -4.53 9.19 18.78
CA ILE A 61 -5.33 10.42 18.70
C ILE A 61 -5.86 10.53 17.28
N PHE A 62 -7.16 10.65 17.14
CA PHE A 62 -7.84 10.87 15.86
C PHE A 62 -8.66 12.15 15.92
N ASN A 63 -8.41 13.08 14.99
CA ASN A 63 -9.09 14.38 14.92
C ASN A 63 -9.10 15.11 16.27
N GLY A 64 -7.95 15.13 16.97
CA GLY A 64 -7.77 15.73 18.28
C GLY A 64 -8.39 14.97 19.45
N LYS A 65 -9.05 13.83 19.21
CA LYS A 65 -9.69 13.00 20.23
C LYS A 65 -8.87 11.74 20.50
N LYS A 66 -8.55 11.49 21.77
CA LYS A 66 -7.88 10.27 22.19
C LYS A 66 -8.82 9.07 22.04
N LEU A 67 -8.40 8.09 21.23
CA LEU A 67 -9.13 6.86 21.00
C LEU A 67 -9.03 5.92 22.22
N LYS A 68 -9.97 5.00 22.29
CA LYS A 68 -10.02 3.94 23.29
C LYS A 68 -10.22 2.60 22.60
N GLY A 69 -9.60 1.56 23.14
CA GLY A 69 -9.89 0.19 22.73
C GLY A 69 -11.18 -0.35 23.35
N PRO A 70 -11.47 -1.63 23.18
CA PRO A 70 -12.73 -2.29 23.61
C PRO A 70 -13.07 -2.09 25.08
N LYS A 71 -12.09 -1.94 25.97
CA LYS A 71 -12.35 -1.66 27.40
C LYS A 71 -12.97 -0.28 27.64
N GLY A 72 -12.72 0.67 26.78
CA GLY A 72 -13.22 2.03 26.91
C GLY A 72 -14.28 2.43 25.91
N ASN A 73 -14.50 1.63 24.86
CA ASN A 73 -15.52 1.83 23.83
C ASN A 73 -16.04 0.50 23.33
N LEU A 74 -17.31 0.18 23.63
CA LEU A 74 -17.93 -1.10 23.24
C LEU A 74 -18.17 -1.21 21.73
N VAL A 75 -18.29 -0.09 21.01
CA VAL A 75 -18.45 -0.07 19.56
C VAL A 75 -17.14 0.42 18.94
N PRO A 76 -16.40 -0.44 18.22
CA PRO A 76 -15.16 -0.02 17.59
C PRO A 76 -15.34 1.07 16.55
N GLY A 77 -14.32 1.91 16.40
CA GLY A 77 -14.28 2.99 15.42
C GLY A 77 -14.98 4.27 15.91
N GLU A 78 -14.60 5.37 15.29
CA GLU A 78 -15.29 6.66 15.41
C GLU A 78 -16.26 6.86 14.23
N ALA A 79 -17.24 7.72 14.38
CA ALA A 79 -18.25 7.97 13.35
C ALA A 79 -17.63 8.35 11.98
N GLU A 80 -16.56 9.15 12.05
CA GLU A 80 -15.82 9.66 10.88
C GLU A 80 -14.67 8.72 10.44
N MET A 81 -14.61 7.48 10.96
CA MET A 81 -13.59 6.48 10.61
C MET A 81 -14.25 5.20 10.12
N LYS A 82 -13.71 4.59 9.08
CA LYS A 82 -14.15 3.28 8.57
C LYS A 82 -12.95 2.37 8.32
N LEU A 83 -13.13 1.10 8.67
CA LEU A 83 -12.18 0.02 8.37
C LEU A 83 -12.83 -0.97 7.41
N VAL A 84 -12.13 -1.29 6.34
CA VAL A 84 -12.43 -2.44 5.46
C VAL A 84 -11.37 -3.48 5.70
N ALA A 85 -11.66 -4.43 6.57
CA ALA A 85 -10.82 -5.57 6.88
C ALA A 85 -11.03 -6.71 5.88
N GLN A 86 -10.23 -7.77 5.98
CA GLN A 86 -10.35 -8.96 5.11
C GLN A 86 -11.69 -9.69 5.25
N GLN A 87 -12.37 -9.58 6.41
CA GLN A 87 -13.76 -10.04 6.59
C GLN A 87 -14.71 -8.87 6.36
N TYR A 88 -15.52 -8.95 5.32
CA TYR A 88 -16.24 -7.79 4.75
C TYR A 88 -17.56 -7.45 5.43
N ASP A 89 -18.07 -8.30 6.33
CA ASP A 89 -19.33 -8.10 7.08
C ASP A 89 -20.50 -7.56 6.23
N LEU A 90 -20.63 -8.06 4.99
CA LEU A 90 -21.73 -7.71 4.12
C LEU A 90 -23.01 -8.44 4.53
N MET A 91 -24.16 -7.79 4.35
CA MET A 91 -25.47 -8.41 4.53
C MET A 91 -25.70 -9.45 3.42
N PRO A 92 -25.64 -10.76 3.70
CA PRO A 92 -25.55 -11.80 2.65
C PRO A 92 -26.86 -11.97 1.85
N TYR A 93 -27.98 -11.52 2.42
CA TYR A 93 -29.34 -11.65 1.85
C TYR A 93 -29.90 -10.32 1.33
N ALA A 94 -29.15 -9.22 1.43
CA ALA A 94 -29.48 -7.95 0.82
C ALA A 94 -28.66 -7.77 -0.45
N THR A 95 -29.18 -7.07 -1.45
CA THR A 95 -28.47 -6.83 -2.71
C THR A 95 -27.20 -6.00 -2.49
N VAL A 96 -26.28 -5.98 -3.46
CA VAL A 96 -25.12 -5.08 -3.47
C VAL A 96 -25.57 -3.63 -3.31
N PHE A 97 -26.62 -3.23 -4.04
CA PHE A 97 -27.21 -1.89 -3.92
C PHE A 97 -27.66 -1.57 -2.49
N ASP A 98 -28.37 -2.50 -1.84
CA ASP A 98 -28.85 -2.32 -0.46
C ASP A 98 -27.71 -2.30 0.55
N ASN A 99 -26.67 -3.09 0.33
CA ASN A 99 -25.47 -3.06 1.16
C ASN A 99 -24.77 -1.69 1.11
N VAL A 100 -24.53 -1.15 -0.08
CA VAL A 100 -23.90 0.17 -0.25
C VAL A 100 -24.82 1.29 0.24
N GLY A 101 -26.10 1.20 -0.09
CA GLY A 101 -27.10 2.19 0.29
C GLY A 101 -27.57 2.14 1.75
N LYS A 102 -27.05 1.19 2.57
CA LYS A 102 -27.52 0.94 3.96
C LYS A 102 -27.54 2.18 4.83
N PHE A 103 -26.53 3.00 4.73
CA PHE A 103 -26.33 4.18 5.59
C PHE A 103 -26.71 5.50 4.90
N ILE A 104 -27.18 5.46 3.63
CA ILE A 104 -27.66 6.63 2.90
C ILE A 104 -29.14 6.83 3.21
N SER A 105 -29.53 8.08 3.49
CA SER A 105 -30.94 8.44 3.81
C SER A 105 -31.90 8.04 2.69
N ASN A 106 -33.08 7.53 3.06
CA ASN A 106 -34.17 7.20 2.17
C ASN A 106 -35.11 8.40 1.88
N ILE A 107 -34.85 9.57 2.42
CA ILE A 107 -35.72 10.77 2.23
C ILE A 107 -35.70 11.20 0.76
N ASN A 108 -34.57 11.13 0.09
CA ASN A 108 -34.43 11.42 -1.33
C ASN A 108 -33.88 10.18 -2.06
N LEU A 109 -34.81 9.37 -2.58
CA LEU A 109 -34.46 8.13 -3.29
C LEU A 109 -33.64 8.38 -4.56
N LYS A 110 -33.86 9.52 -5.26
CA LYS A 110 -33.10 9.86 -6.45
C LYS A 110 -31.64 10.11 -6.09
N ALA A 111 -31.37 10.96 -5.12
CA ALA A 111 -30.01 11.23 -4.64
C ALA A 111 -29.33 9.97 -4.07
N LYS A 112 -30.07 9.10 -3.37
CA LYS A 112 -29.55 7.81 -2.92
C LYS A 112 -29.11 6.94 -4.09
N ASN A 113 -29.97 6.80 -5.11
CA ASN A 113 -29.67 5.98 -6.29
C ASN A 113 -28.44 6.50 -7.03
N GLU A 114 -28.35 7.82 -7.25
CA GLU A 114 -27.19 8.46 -7.89
C GLU A 114 -25.91 8.19 -7.09
N LYS A 115 -25.93 8.39 -5.76
CA LYS A 115 -24.77 8.16 -4.90
C LYS A 115 -24.33 6.70 -4.87
N VAL A 116 -25.27 5.75 -4.78
CA VAL A 116 -24.95 4.32 -4.81
C VAL A 116 -24.35 3.93 -6.15
N THR A 117 -24.88 4.45 -7.26
CA THR A 117 -24.36 4.18 -8.61
C THR A 117 -22.94 4.71 -8.75
N GLU A 118 -22.68 5.98 -8.37
CA GLU A 118 -21.33 6.57 -8.35
C GLU A 118 -20.32 5.72 -7.58
N LEU A 119 -20.71 5.26 -6.37
CA LEU A 119 -19.85 4.44 -5.53
C LEU A 119 -19.59 3.06 -6.13
N LEU A 120 -20.57 2.45 -6.77
CA LEU A 120 -20.41 1.16 -7.44
C LEU A 120 -19.55 1.28 -8.70
N GLU A 121 -19.66 2.36 -9.46
CA GLU A 121 -18.82 2.66 -10.61
C GLU A 121 -17.34 2.86 -10.19
N ALA A 122 -17.12 3.59 -9.10
CA ALA A 122 -15.77 3.82 -8.59
C ALA A 122 -15.02 2.55 -8.17
N VAL A 123 -15.75 1.49 -7.81
CA VAL A 123 -15.18 0.18 -7.47
C VAL A 123 -15.42 -0.88 -8.55
N GLY A 124 -15.96 -0.52 -9.74
CA GLY A 124 -16.22 -1.43 -10.87
C GLY A 124 -17.23 -2.53 -10.54
N MET A 125 -18.30 -2.17 -9.83
CA MET A 125 -19.38 -3.07 -9.40
C MET A 125 -20.78 -2.66 -9.89
N GLU A 126 -20.88 -1.74 -10.84
CA GLU A 126 -22.13 -1.22 -11.40
C GLU A 126 -23.04 -2.33 -11.95
N GLY A 127 -22.47 -3.30 -12.66
CA GLY A 127 -23.21 -4.45 -13.22
C GLY A 127 -23.73 -5.44 -12.18
N PHE A 128 -23.31 -5.30 -10.91
CA PHE A 128 -23.64 -6.25 -9.83
C PHE A 128 -24.66 -5.68 -8.83
N ALA A 129 -25.23 -4.51 -9.07
CA ALA A 129 -26.11 -3.81 -8.13
C ALA A 129 -27.26 -4.67 -7.56
N ARG A 130 -27.82 -5.57 -8.38
CA ARG A 130 -28.95 -6.46 -7.99
C ARG A 130 -28.49 -7.85 -7.50
N VAL A 131 -27.20 -8.12 -7.48
CA VAL A 131 -26.65 -9.42 -7.06
C VAL A 131 -26.56 -9.49 -5.53
N LEU A 132 -26.70 -10.67 -4.97
CA LEU A 132 -26.49 -10.91 -3.53
C LEU A 132 -25.00 -11.15 -3.25
N PRO A 133 -24.42 -10.63 -2.15
CA PRO A 133 -23.01 -10.81 -1.81
C PRO A 133 -22.54 -12.26 -1.78
N LYS A 134 -23.38 -13.20 -1.35
CA LYS A 134 -23.06 -14.63 -1.34
C LYS A 134 -22.73 -15.22 -2.72
N ASN A 135 -23.16 -14.55 -3.80
CA ASN A 135 -22.91 -14.96 -5.19
C ASN A 135 -21.69 -14.24 -5.81
N LEU A 136 -20.97 -13.45 -5.03
CA LEU A 136 -19.79 -12.70 -5.45
C LEU A 136 -18.50 -13.42 -5.04
N SER A 137 -17.45 -13.25 -5.84
CA SER A 137 -16.09 -13.62 -5.43
C SER A 137 -15.62 -12.79 -4.23
N GLY A 138 -14.60 -13.25 -3.49
CA GLY A 138 -14.03 -12.51 -2.36
C GLY A 138 -13.58 -11.11 -2.73
N GLY A 139 -12.90 -10.93 -3.88
CA GLY A 139 -12.50 -9.60 -4.36
C GLY A 139 -13.68 -8.71 -4.77
N GLN A 140 -14.79 -9.29 -5.28
CA GLN A 140 -16.01 -8.53 -5.55
C GLN A 140 -16.68 -8.09 -4.25
N GLN A 141 -16.75 -8.98 -3.25
CA GLN A 141 -17.28 -8.63 -1.92
C GLN A 141 -16.47 -7.50 -1.27
N GLN A 142 -15.14 -7.56 -1.38
CA GLN A 142 -14.25 -6.50 -0.89
C GLN A 142 -14.56 -5.14 -1.50
N ARG A 143 -14.73 -5.08 -2.82
CA ARG A 143 -15.10 -3.85 -3.53
C ARG A 143 -16.46 -3.29 -3.08
N VAL A 144 -17.43 -4.15 -2.85
CA VAL A 144 -18.73 -3.74 -2.29
C VAL A 144 -18.58 -3.19 -0.86
N ALA A 145 -17.73 -3.79 -0.03
CA ALA A 145 -17.43 -3.30 1.32
C ALA A 145 -16.75 -1.92 1.30
N ILE A 146 -15.84 -1.69 0.35
CA ILE A 146 -15.23 -0.37 0.12
C ILE A 146 -16.30 0.66 -0.27
N ALA A 147 -17.15 0.37 -1.26
CA ALA A 147 -18.24 1.25 -1.67
C ALA A 147 -19.19 1.57 -0.49
N ARG A 148 -19.53 0.57 0.33
CA ARG A 148 -20.34 0.76 1.53
C ARG A 148 -19.63 1.65 2.57
N ALA A 149 -18.33 1.49 2.77
CA ALA A 149 -17.56 2.34 3.69
C ALA A 149 -17.54 3.80 3.22
N LEU A 150 -17.41 4.03 1.93
CA LEU A 150 -17.45 5.36 1.30
C LEU A 150 -18.83 6.03 1.35
N SER A 151 -19.92 5.25 1.52
CA SER A 151 -21.28 5.80 1.51
C SER A 151 -21.57 6.81 2.63
N VAL A 152 -20.80 6.76 3.71
CA VAL A 152 -20.89 7.71 4.84
C VAL A 152 -19.86 8.83 4.79
N THR A 153 -19.04 8.88 3.75
CA THR A 153 -17.97 9.87 3.54
C THR A 153 -17.11 10.07 4.81
N PRO A 154 -16.34 9.06 5.25
CA PRO A 154 -15.52 9.16 6.46
C PRO A 154 -14.39 10.15 6.26
N LYS A 155 -13.85 10.73 7.34
CA LYS A 155 -12.58 11.49 7.28
C LYS A 155 -11.37 10.58 7.12
N LEU A 156 -11.42 9.38 7.70
CA LEU A 156 -10.34 8.39 7.63
C LEU A 156 -10.88 7.03 7.19
N LEU A 157 -10.33 6.51 6.10
CA LEU A 157 -10.60 5.18 5.57
C LEU A 157 -9.37 4.30 5.75
N LEU A 158 -9.54 3.20 6.47
CA LEU A 158 -8.52 2.18 6.70
C LEU A 158 -8.81 0.98 5.79
N LEU A 159 -7.84 0.58 4.97
CA LEU A 159 -8.01 -0.49 3.98
C LEU A 159 -6.94 -1.56 4.16
N ASP A 160 -7.37 -2.79 4.41
CA ASP A 160 -6.47 -3.92 4.55
C ASP A 160 -6.39 -4.74 3.25
N GLU A 161 -5.30 -4.56 2.50
CA GLU A 161 -4.98 -5.19 1.21
C GLU A 161 -6.14 -5.13 0.17
N PRO A 162 -6.71 -3.93 -0.12
CA PRO A 162 -7.97 -3.82 -0.88
C PRO A 162 -7.87 -4.22 -2.36
N PHE A 163 -6.66 -4.37 -2.89
CA PHE A 163 -6.44 -4.67 -4.31
C PHE A 163 -5.75 -6.01 -4.56
N SER A 164 -5.51 -6.82 -3.51
CA SER A 164 -4.78 -8.10 -3.62
C SER A 164 -5.46 -9.10 -4.55
N ASN A 165 -6.79 -9.14 -4.57
CA ASN A 165 -7.61 -10.12 -5.29
C ASN A 165 -8.18 -9.59 -6.62
N LEU A 166 -7.57 -8.60 -7.24
CA LEU A 166 -8.03 -8.06 -8.52
C LEU A 166 -7.35 -8.73 -9.72
N ASP A 167 -8.12 -8.95 -10.79
CA ASP A 167 -7.58 -9.40 -12.08
C ASP A 167 -6.67 -8.35 -12.71
N THR A 168 -5.54 -8.77 -13.23
CA THR A 168 -4.45 -7.90 -13.70
C THR A 168 -4.90 -6.89 -14.77
N SER A 169 -5.82 -7.29 -15.66
CA SER A 169 -6.22 -6.47 -16.82
C SER A 169 -7.00 -5.20 -16.49
N ARG A 170 -7.65 -5.13 -15.30
CA ARG A 170 -8.47 -3.98 -14.88
C ARG A 170 -7.96 -3.28 -13.62
N LYS A 171 -6.83 -3.75 -13.07
CA LYS A 171 -6.30 -3.23 -11.81
C LYS A 171 -6.04 -1.73 -11.85
N PHE A 172 -5.38 -1.25 -12.92
CA PHE A 172 -5.01 0.16 -13.03
C PHE A 172 -6.23 1.08 -13.10
N GLU A 173 -7.18 0.79 -13.99
CA GLU A 173 -8.41 1.59 -14.17
C GLU A 173 -9.23 1.68 -12.87
N LEU A 174 -9.36 0.55 -12.15
CA LEU A 174 -10.09 0.53 -10.89
C LEU A 174 -9.42 1.33 -9.79
N ARG A 175 -8.08 1.26 -9.69
CA ARG A 175 -7.33 2.08 -8.74
C ARG A 175 -7.45 3.55 -9.08
N ASP A 176 -7.32 3.90 -10.35
CA ASP A 176 -7.44 5.29 -10.79
C ASP A 176 -8.80 5.88 -10.45
N LYS A 177 -9.89 5.17 -10.74
CA LYS A 177 -11.26 5.56 -10.36
C LYS A 177 -11.42 5.70 -8.84
N PHE A 178 -10.91 4.73 -8.07
CA PHE A 178 -11.00 4.75 -6.62
C PHE A 178 -10.23 5.94 -6.02
N PHE A 179 -8.97 6.13 -6.38
CA PHE A 179 -8.16 7.22 -5.84
C PHE A 179 -8.62 8.60 -6.33
N SER A 180 -9.16 8.70 -7.55
CA SER A 180 -9.82 9.90 -8.04
C SER A 180 -11.03 10.25 -7.16
N LEU A 181 -11.86 9.28 -6.80
CA LEU A 181 -12.98 9.49 -5.87
C LEU A 181 -12.49 9.89 -4.47
N VAL A 182 -11.47 9.22 -3.93
CA VAL A 182 -10.84 9.57 -2.64
C VAL A 182 -10.39 11.03 -2.62
N LYS A 183 -9.70 11.46 -3.67
CA LYS A 183 -9.23 12.84 -3.83
C LYS A 183 -10.37 13.85 -3.94
N ASN A 184 -11.38 13.54 -4.76
CA ASN A 184 -12.55 14.42 -4.94
C ASN A 184 -13.37 14.60 -3.65
N LEU A 185 -13.41 13.58 -2.81
CA LEU A 185 -14.08 13.62 -1.50
C LEU A 185 -13.21 14.18 -0.37
N GLY A 186 -11.92 14.48 -0.63
CA GLY A 186 -10.97 14.96 0.38
C GLY A 186 -10.71 13.94 1.51
N LEU A 187 -10.79 12.65 1.21
CA LEU A 187 -10.65 11.59 2.22
C LEU A 187 -9.17 11.36 2.56
N SER A 188 -8.92 11.08 3.83
CA SER A 188 -7.64 10.52 4.27
C SER A 188 -7.71 8.99 4.22
N VAL A 189 -6.66 8.34 3.73
CA VAL A 189 -6.63 6.88 3.57
C VAL A 189 -5.35 6.30 4.12
N VAL A 190 -5.46 5.23 4.90
CA VAL A 190 -4.32 4.36 5.23
C VAL A 190 -4.59 3.01 4.58
N ILE A 191 -3.72 2.59 3.68
CA ILE A 191 -3.86 1.37 2.89
C ILE A 191 -2.69 0.42 3.13
N SER A 192 -2.97 -0.79 3.58
CA SER A 192 -1.94 -1.82 3.66
C SER A 192 -1.73 -2.51 2.31
N THR A 193 -0.49 -2.83 2.00
CA THR A 193 -0.13 -3.59 0.80
C THR A 193 1.15 -4.40 1.01
N HIS A 194 1.28 -5.50 0.28
CA HIS A 194 2.54 -6.22 0.11
C HIS A 194 3.17 -5.95 -1.27
N ASN A 195 2.45 -5.24 -2.16
CA ASN A 195 2.96 -4.83 -3.48
C ASN A 195 2.86 -3.30 -3.60
N LEU A 196 3.96 -2.64 -3.26
CA LEU A 196 4.02 -1.18 -3.22
C LEU A 196 3.96 -0.55 -4.61
N GLU A 197 4.62 -1.15 -5.62
CA GLU A 197 4.65 -0.63 -6.99
C GLU A 197 3.24 -0.40 -7.54
N GLU A 198 2.30 -1.25 -7.15
CA GLU A 198 0.94 -1.19 -7.63
C GLU A 198 0.14 0.03 -7.17
N ILE A 199 0.54 0.70 -6.07
CA ILE A 199 -0.20 1.84 -5.50
C ILE A 199 0.62 3.13 -5.40
N MET A 200 1.93 3.06 -5.64
CA MET A 200 2.83 4.22 -5.61
C MET A 200 2.31 5.46 -6.34
N PRO A 201 1.69 5.37 -7.54
CA PRO A 201 1.23 6.55 -8.28
C PRO A 201 0.16 7.38 -7.56
N TRP A 202 -0.52 6.83 -6.55
CA TRP A 202 -1.67 7.46 -5.90
C TRP A 202 -1.48 7.78 -4.42
N VAL A 203 -0.31 7.48 -3.85
CA VAL A 203 -0.06 7.69 -2.42
C VAL A 203 0.88 8.88 -2.20
N ASP A 204 0.60 9.65 -1.14
CA ASP A 204 1.42 10.82 -0.77
C ASP A 204 2.65 10.41 0.03
N LYS A 205 2.50 9.36 0.87
CA LYS A 205 3.58 8.82 1.69
C LYS A 205 3.51 7.30 1.79
N VAL A 206 4.64 6.71 2.07
CA VAL A 206 4.78 5.28 2.32
C VAL A 206 5.48 5.07 3.67
N ALA A 207 4.87 4.27 4.54
CA ALA A 207 5.50 3.75 5.75
C ALA A 207 5.89 2.29 5.51
N ILE A 208 7.19 2.00 5.49
CA ILE A 208 7.69 0.64 5.32
C ILE A 208 7.89 0.01 6.68
N LEU A 209 7.13 -1.06 6.94
CA LEU A 209 7.12 -1.80 8.18
C LEU A 209 7.93 -3.10 8.06
N LYS A 210 8.76 -3.36 9.06
CA LYS A 210 9.40 -4.65 9.31
C LYS A 210 9.39 -4.94 10.80
N ASN A 211 8.95 -6.13 11.20
CA ASN A 211 8.87 -6.53 12.61
C ASN A 211 8.15 -5.50 13.50
N ALA A 212 7.07 -4.91 12.99
CA ALA A 212 6.28 -3.85 13.63
C ALA A 212 7.03 -2.54 13.95
N GLU A 213 8.14 -2.29 13.26
CA GLU A 213 8.87 -1.02 13.29
C GLU A 213 8.76 -0.34 11.93
N ILE A 214 8.72 0.99 11.91
CA ILE A 214 8.81 1.78 10.68
C ILE A 214 10.30 1.97 10.35
N LEU A 215 10.74 1.34 9.25
CA LEU A 215 12.12 1.48 8.78
C LEU A 215 12.33 2.75 7.95
N GLN A 216 11.30 3.18 7.23
CA GLN A 216 11.31 4.42 6.46
C GLN A 216 9.89 4.95 6.30
N TYR A 217 9.71 6.29 6.39
CA TYR A 217 8.44 6.96 6.22
C TYR A 217 8.62 8.25 5.43
N ASP A 218 8.45 8.19 4.13
CA ASP A 218 8.71 9.28 3.20
C ASP A 218 7.74 9.27 2.00
N SER A 219 7.92 10.23 1.09
CA SER A 219 7.26 10.19 -0.22
C SER A 219 7.73 8.97 -1.04
N PRO A 220 6.90 8.45 -1.97
CA PRO A 220 7.27 7.35 -2.86
C PRO A 220 8.59 7.59 -3.61
N GLU A 221 8.82 8.82 -4.06
CA GLU A 221 10.03 9.21 -4.78
C GLU A 221 11.29 9.08 -3.91
N LEU A 222 11.24 9.59 -2.67
CA LEU A 222 12.38 9.51 -1.74
C LEU A 222 12.69 8.06 -1.36
N ILE A 223 11.67 7.24 -1.12
CA ILE A 223 11.87 5.82 -0.83
C ILE A 223 12.53 5.09 -1.99
N TYR A 224 12.11 5.41 -3.24
CA TYR A 224 12.71 4.82 -4.44
C TYR A 224 14.14 5.31 -4.69
N GLN A 225 14.39 6.59 -4.52
CA GLN A 225 15.70 7.19 -4.79
C GLN A 225 16.72 6.89 -3.69
N GLN A 226 16.29 6.83 -2.43
CA GLN A 226 17.14 6.72 -1.26
C GLN A 226 16.58 5.69 -0.25
N PRO A 227 16.50 4.40 -0.63
CA PRO A 227 16.10 3.36 0.31
C PRO A 227 17.12 3.27 1.45
N THR A 228 16.63 3.29 2.69
CA THR A 228 17.48 3.32 3.89
C THR A 228 18.28 2.05 4.11
N ASN A 229 17.81 0.92 3.58
CA ASN A 229 18.46 -0.37 3.71
C ASN A 229 18.03 -1.35 2.60
N GLU A 230 18.68 -2.50 2.54
CA GLU A 230 18.42 -3.53 1.55
C GLU A 230 16.97 -4.05 1.58
N TYR A 231 16.36 -4.16 2.75
CA TYR A 231 14.98 -4.62 2.87
C TYR A 231 14.00 -3.64 2.20
N VAL A 232 14.19 -2.34 2.44
CA VAL A 232 13.39 -1.28 1.80
C VAL A 232 13.57 -1.34 0.28
N ALA A 233 14.82 -1.44 -0.19
CA ALA A 233 15.11 -1.53 -1.61
C ALA A 233 14.45 -2.76 -2.27
N LYS A 234 14.52 -3.92 -1.63
CA LYS A 234 13.92 -5.17 -2.15
C LYS A 234 12.38 -5.16 -2.17
N LEU A 235 11.73 -4.39 -1.31
CA LEU A 235 10.27 -4.21 -1.37
C LEU A 235 9.81 -3.41 -2.59
N LEU A 236 10.70 -2.65 -3.21
CA LEU A 236 10.45 -1.85 -4.41
C LEU A 236 10.75 -2.62 -5.71
N GLY A 237 11.14 -3.89 -5.61
CA GLY A 237 11.43 -4.75 -6.74
C GLY A 237 12.85 -5.31 -6.76
N GLU A 238 13.27 -5.75 -7.94
CA GLU A 238 14.61 -6.28 -8.15
C GLU A 238 15.66 -5.18 -8.01
N VAL A 239 16.71 -5.43 -7.21
CA VAL A 239 17.74 -4.44 -6.88
C VAL A 239 19.13 -5.04 -6.86
N ASN A 240 20.10 -4.31 -7.39
CA ASN A 240 21.52 -4.62 -7.28
C ASN A 240 22.05 -3.96 -5.99
N VAL A 241 22.60 -4.78 -5.08
CA VAL A 241 23.09 -4.34 -3.78
C VAL A 241 24.61 -4.30 -3.81
N PHE A 242 25.20 -3.18 -3.42
CA PHE A 242 26.66 -3.00 -3.29
C PHE A 242 27.00 -2.75 -1.83
N GLU A 243 28.01 -3.44 -1.33
CA GLU A 243 28.58 -3.16 -0.02
C GLU A 243 29.40 -1.87 -0.04
N ASP A 244 29.62 -1.25 1.12
CA ASP A 244 30.39 0.01 1.22
C ASP A 244 31.80 -0.09 0.62
N SER A 245 32.44 -1.25 0.75
CA SER A 245 33.72 -1.56 0.14
C SER A 245 33.66 -1.56 -1.39
N GLU A 246 32.64 -2.17 -1.97
CA GLU A 246 32.41 -2.23 -3.41
C GLU A 246 32.03 -0.84 -3.95
N LYS A 247 31.13 -0.14 -3.24
CA LYS A 247 30.74 1.24 -3.56
C LYS A 247 31.94 2.15 -3.68
N THR A 248 32.84 2.12 -2.68
CA THR A 248 34.05 2.93 -2.68
C THR A 248 35.00 2.54 -3.82
N ARG A 249 35.22 1.25 -4.02
CA ARG A 249 36.13 0.72 -5.06
C ARG A 249 35.67 1.05 -6.47
N LEU A 250 34.37 0.94 -6.72
CA LEU A 250 33.75 1.18 -8.03
C LEU A 250 33.35 2.64 -8.23
N ASN A 251 33.59 3.51 -7.24
CA ASN A 251 33.23 4.93 -7.22
C ASN A 251 31.73 5.15 -7.50
N LEU A 252 30.88 4.41 -6.80
CA LEU A 252 29.42 4.51 -6.91
C LEU A 252 28.84 5.50 -5.89
N ASP A 253 27.75 6.17 -6.24
CA ASP A 253 27.09 7.14 -5.35
C ASP A 253 26.22 6.47 -4.28
N LYS A 254 25.68 5.27 -4.57
CA LYS A 254 24.71 4.55 -3.73
C LYS A 254 25.12 3.10 -3.50
N ASN A 255 24.46 2.47 -2.53
CA ASN A 255 24.56 1.03 -2.27
C ASN A 255 23.51 0.21 -3.02
N PHE A 256 22.41 0.85 -3.48
CA PHE A 256 21.27 0.19 -4.10
C PHE A 256 21.00 0.81 -5.48
N TYR A 257 20.99 -0.03 -6.51
CA TYR A 257 20.67 0.38 -7.88
C TYR A 257 19.60 -0.55 -8.44
N PHE A 258 18.46 0.02 -8.83
CA PHE A 258 17.46 -0.73 -9.57
C PHE A 258 17.93 -1.01 -11.00
N PRO A 259 17.46 -2.10 -11.65
CA PRO A 259 17.96 -2.51 -12.96
C PRO A 259 17.93 -1.42 -14.04
N ARG A 260 16.99 -0.47 -13.96
CA ARG A 260 16.87 0.66 -14.90
C ARG A 260 17.80 1.83 -14.60
N GLN A 261 18.42 1.85 -13.43
CA GLN A 261 19.39 2.89 -13.04
C GLN A 261 20.81 2.55 -13.52
N ILE A 262 21.04 1.33 -14.01
CA ILE A 262 22.30 0.91 -14.60
C ILE A 262 22.09 0.86 -16.13
N LYS A 263 22.87 1.64 -16.85
CA LYS A 263 22.73 1.81 -18.29
C LYS A 263 23.98 1.36 -19.04
N VAL A 264 23.80 0.86 -20.24
CA VAL A 264 24.91 0.70 -21.19
C VAL A 264 25.33 2.08 -21.68
N ALA A 265 26.63 2.34 -21.72
CA ALA A 265 27.21 3.64 -22.07
C ALA A 265 28.52 3.47 -22.85
N ASP A 266 29.00 4.57 -23.44
CA ASP A 266 30.29 4.58 -24.16
C ASP A 266 31.50 4.63 -23.23
N GLN A 267 31.27 5.00 -21.97
CA GLN A 267 32.30 5.06 -20.91
C GLN A 267 31.71 4.53 -19.62
N GLY A 268 32.51 3.78 -18.83
CA GLY A 268 32.06 3.22 -17.56
C GLY A 268 32.84 1.98 -17.15
N LEU A 269 32.20 1.14 -16.35
CA LEU A 269 32.78 -0.10 -15.84
C LEU A 269 32.54 -1.25 -16.83
N GLU A 270 33.61 -1.98 -17.22
CA GLU A 270 33.50 -3.12 -18.14
C GLU A 270 32.76 -4.27 -17.45
N ALA A 271 31.73 -4.79 -18.12
CA ALA A 271 30.96 -5.95 -17.71
C ALA A 271 30.74 -6.91 -18.86
N GLU A 272 30.50 -8.19 -18.59
CA GLU A 272 30.26 -9.24 -19.57
C GLU A 272 28.79 -9.71 -19.45
N VAL A 273 28.09 -9.72 -20.58
CA VAL A 273 26.73 -10.22 -20.65
C VAL A 273 26.73 -11.74 -20.55
N GLN A 274 26.11 -12.26 -19.51
CA GLN A 274 25.97 -13.71 -19.29
C GLN A 274 24.65 -14.23 -19.90
N GLU A 275 23.62 -13.43 -19.84
CA GLU A 275 22.29 -13.81 -20.29
C GLU A 275 21.45 -12.58 -20.66
N SER A 276 20.64 -12.69 -21.71
CA SER A 276 19.68 -11.67 -22.14
C SER A 276 18.37 -12.34 -22.50
N ARG A 277 17.26 -11.94 -21.86
CA ARG A 277 15.92 -12.51 -22.06
C ARG A 277 14.92 -11.41 -22.34
N PHE A 278 14.06 -11.62 -23.35
CA PHE A 278 12.96 -10.72 -23.62
C PHE A 278 11.87 -10.84 -22.53
N ALA A 279 11.53 -9.72 -21.89
CA ALA A 279 10.55 -9.63 -20.80
C ALA A 279 9.35 -8.73 -21.16
N GLY A 280 8.94 -8.69 -22.42
CA GLY A 280 7.82 -7.90 -22.92
C GLY A 280 8.22 -6.47 -23.29
N SER A 281 8.28 -5.54 -22.37
CA SER A 281 8.63 -4.13 -22.64
C SER A 281 10.12 -3.82 -22.52
N PHE A 282 10.95 -4.78 -22.13
CA PHE A 282 12.40 -4.64 -21.95
C PHE A 282 13.10 -6.00 -22.10
N PHE A 283 14.43 -5.97 -22.21
CA PHE A 283 15.27 -7.14 -22.03
C PHE A 283 15.80 -7.17 -20.60
N TRP A 284 15.58 -8.28 -19.91
CA TRP A 284 16.20 -8.60 -18.65
C TRP A 284 17.57 -9.20 -18.90
N ASN A 285 18.63 -8.54 -18.44
CA ASN A 285 19.98 -8.96 -18.69
C ASN A 285 20.71 -9.26 -17.39
N LYS A 286 21.37 -10.40 -17.37
CA LYS A 286 22.30 -10.80 -16.33
C LYS A 286 23.70 -10.49 -16.80
N VAL A 287 24.40 -9.59 -16.10
CA VAL A 287 25.74 -9.14 -16.49
C VAL A 287 26.71 -9.37 -15.35
N LYS A 288 27.95 -9.74 -15.68
CA LYS A 288 29.03 -9.93 -14.70
C LYS A 288 29.95 -8.71 -14.72
N LEU A 289 29.98 -7.98 -13.60
CA LEU A 289 30.91 -6.90 -13.33
C LEU A 289 31.94 -7.40 -12.32
N GLU A 290 33.20 -7.60 -12.74
CA GLU A 290 34.21 -8.27 -11.93
C GLU A 290 33.72 -9.64 -11.40
N ASP A 291 33.60 -9.82 -10.07
CA ASP A 291 33.09 -11.04 -9.44
C ASP A 291 31.59 -10.97 -9.11
N LYS A 292 30.92 -9.83 -9.38
CA LYS A 292 29.53 -9.59 -9.05
C LYS A 292 28.62 -9.75 -10.24
N VAL A 293 27.49 -10.39 -9.99
CA VAL A 293 26.40 -10.52 -10.98
C VAL A 293 25.37 -9.43 -10.73
N LEU A 294 25.07 -8.67 -11.77
CA LEU A 294 24.08 -7.59 -11.76
C LEU A 294 22.95 -7.92 -12.71
N ILE A 295 21.79 -7.37 -12.39
CA ILE A 295 20.61 -7.37 -13.28
C ILE A 295 20.41 -5.97 -13.83
N ILE A 296 20.29 -5.87 -15.16
CA ILE A 296 20.01 -4.60 -15.84
C ILE A 296 18.86 -4.75 -16.83
N HIS A 297 18.09 -3.69 -17.01
CA HIS A 297 16.99 -3.65 -17.98
C HIS A 297 17.35 -2.73 -19.14
N THR A 298 17.23 -3.23 -20.38
CA THR A 298 17.54 -2.48 -21.60
C THR A 298 16.40 -2.59 -22.61
N LEU A 299 16.39 -1.69 -23.60
CA LEU A 299 15.40 -1.74 -24.68
C LEU A 299 15.83 -2.73 -25.78
N GLU A 300 17.11 -3.05 -25.87
CA GLU A 300 17.70 -3.94 -26.87
C GLU A 300 18.34 -5.14 -26.20
N GLN A 301 18.43 -6.25 -26.93
CA GLN A 301 19.18 -7.43 -26.51
C GLN A 301 20.67 -7.10 -26.43
N LEU A 302 21.30 -7.57 -25.37
CA LEU A 302 22.74 -7.37 -25.16
C LEU A 302 23.52 -8.68 -25.35
N GLU A 303 24.75 -8.54 -25.87
CA GLU A 303 25.70 -9.64 -26.04
C GLU A 303 27.13 -9.16 -25.80
N GLY A 304 28.02 -10.07 -25.37
CA GLY A 304 29.46 -9.80 -25.24
C GLY A 304 29.81 -8.83 -24.11
N LYS A 305 30.84 -8.02 -24.35
CA LYS A 305 31.33 -7.04 -23.40
C LYS A 305 30.66 -5.69 -23.59
N ILE A 306 30.30 -5.06 -22.48
CA ILE A 306 29.61 -3.77 -22.46
C ILE A 306 30.25 -2.87 -21.39
N LEU A 307 30.01 -1.58 -21.50
CA LEU A 307 30.39 -0.62 -20.46
C LEU A 307 29.13 -0.15 -19.72
N LEU A 308 29.19 -0.14 -18.40
CA LEU A 308 28.09 0.23 -17.51
C LEU A 308 28.29 1.59 -16.88
N SER A 309 27.26 2.43 -16.93
CA SER A 309 27.13 3.68 -16.21
C SER A 309 26.03 3.56 -15.17
N PHE A 310 26.27 4.08 -13.98
CA PHE A 310 25.36 4.07 -12.85
C PHE A 310 24.73 5.46 -12.69
N CYS A 311 23.41 5.54 -12.83
CA CYS A 311 22.67 6.79 -12.72
C CYS A 311 22.05 6.89 -11.31
N GLY A 312 22.36 7.97 -10.61
CA GLY A 312 21.81 8.30 -9.30
C GLY A 312 20.36 8.73 -9.31
#